data_e6c44538f72de2b57134013685e45691
#
_entry.id   e6c44538f72de2b57134013685e45691
#
_cell.length_a   1.000
_cell.length_b   1.000
_cell.length_c   1.000
_cell.angle_alpha   90.00
_cell.angle_beta   90.00
_cell.angle_gamma   90.00
#
_symmetry.space_group_name_H-M   'P 1'
#
loop_
_entity.id
_entity.type
_entity.pdbx_description
1 polymer ?
#
loop_
_entity_poly.entity_id
_entity_poly.type
_entity_poly.pdbx_seq_one_letter_code
_entity_poly.pdbx_strand_id
1 'polypeptide(L)'
;AYCVEMFGSDHVFRAGTIGTVAEKTAYGYVKKYLSERERTVSKAEENRLASGCVDVKRTTGQHPGGLVVIPQENESWDFCPVQHPADDKDSEWITTHFEYHSMEENLLKLDMLGHDDPTMIRMLEDLTGVDAQKIPLDDKDTMSIFTSSKVLGFENDPILGPVGSCAIPEFGTGFTRGMLQETQPTKFDTLIRLSGFSHGTDVWLGNARDLILSITASVNDAIGCRDDILLYLIKCGMPEKRSFKIMEAVRKGRGLPEGAEDEMKAAGVPDWYIGSCKKIKYLFPKAHATAYVMMAFRIAWFKVHEPLAFYAAYFYRRSQKGGFDAAMMTHGIDLVKQKIQEIDQAEDATAKDDDLFTTLEVCYEFYLRGFTFAPIDLY
;
A
#
# COMPACT_ATOMS: atom_id res chain seq x y z
N ALA A 1 -10.99 -8.96 -18.82
CA ALA A 1 -12.25 -9.04 -19.58
C ALA A 1 -12.94 -7.67 -19.65
N TYR A 2 -13.33 -7.05 -18.53
CA TYR A 2 -14.11 -5.79 -18.52
C TYR A 2 -13.43 -4.60 -19.25
N CYS A 3 -12.11 -4.43 -19.14
CA CYS A 3 -11.41 -3.39 -19.90
C CYS A 3 -11.49 -3.63 -21.42
N VAL A 4 -11.44 -4.89 -21.84
CA VAL A 4 -11.59 -5.25 -23.26
C VAL A 4 -13.02 -4.97 -23.75
N GLU A 5 -14.03 -5.21 -22.90
CA GLU A 5 -15.42 -4.86 -23.19
C GLU A 5 -15.62 -3.35 -23.31
N MET A 6 -14.97 -2.55 -22.44
CA MET A 6 -15.08 -1.08 -22.45
C MET A 6 -14.35 -0.41 -23.61
N PHE A 7 -13.17 -0.89 -23.95
CA PHE A 7 -12.26 -0.18 -24.86
C PHE A 7 -12.02 -0.90 -26.19
N GLY A 8 -12.42 -2.16 -26.30
CA GLY A 8 -12.16 -3.01 -27.48
C GLY A 8 -10.93 -3.89 -27.32
N SER A 9 -10.94 -5.07 -27.97
CA SER A 9 -9.84 -6.05 -27.89
C SER A 9 -8.53 -5.53 -28.49
N ASP A 10 -8.64 -4.70 -29.52
CA ASP A 10 -7.48 -4.18 -30.27
C ASP A 10 -6.90 -2.89 -29.67
N HIS A 11 -7.52 -2.42 -28.56
CA HIS A 11 -7.13 -1.19 -27.86
C HIS A 11 -6.64 -1.42 -26.44
N VAL A 12 -6.60 -2.66 -25.94
CA VAL A 12 -6.16 -2.98 -24.59
C VAL A 12 -5.07 -4.04 -24.61
N PHE A 13 -3.88 -3.67 -24.20
CA PHE A 13 -2.72 -4.55 -24.14
C PHE A 13 -2.13 -4.58 -22.73
N ARG A 14 -1.53 -5.69 -22.33
CA ARG A 14 -0.72 -5.70 -21.13
C ARG A 14 0.52 -4.85 -21.35
N ALA A 15 0.93 -4.08 -20.33
CA ALA A 15 2.19 -3.35 -20.39
C ALA A 15 3.35 -4.35 -20.42
N GLY A 16 4.25 -4.22 -21.38
CA GLY A 16 5.48 -4.98 -21.46
C GLY A 16 6.50 -4.48 -20.43
N THR A 17 7.40 -5.36 -20.03
CA THR A 17 8.57 -5.02 -19.23
C THR A 17 9.84 -5.49 -19.93
N ILE A 18 10.93 -4.77 -19.76
CA ILE A 18 12.25 -5.15 -20.25
C ILE A 18 13.15 -5.36 -19.03
N GLY A 19 13.55 -6.61 -18.82
CA GLY A 19 14.54 -6.96 -17.81
C GLY A 19 15.95 -6.70 -18.35
N THR A 20 16.71 -5.87 -17.66
CA THR A 20 18.10 -5.57 -17.99
C THR A 20 19.07 -6.22 -16.99
N VAL A 21 20.35 -6.22 -17.32
CA VAL A 21 21.40 -6.73 -16.45
C VAL A 21 21.69 -5.69 -15.37
N ALA A 22 21.34 -6.02 -14.12
CA ALA A 22 21.64 -5.18 -12.97
C ALA A 22 23.15 -5.20 -12.64
N GLU A 23 23.65 -4.13 -12.01
CA GLU A 23 25.07 -3.94 -11.67
C GLU A 23 25.69 -5.14 -10.94
N LYS A 24 25.02 -5.65 -9.90
CA LYS A 24 25.49 -6.82 -9.16
C LYS A 24 25.58 -8.09 -10.02
N THR A 25 24.63 -8.28 -10.94
CA THR A 25 24.60 -9.40 -11.89
C THR A 25 25.70 -9.25 -12.93
N ALA A 26 25.88 -8.05 -13.48
CA ALA A 26 26.97 -7.73 -14.41
C ALA A 26 28.34 -8.06 -13.81
N TYR A 27 28.56 -7.65 -12.56
CA TYR A 27 29.78 -7.95 -11.83
C TYR A 27 30.00 -9.47 -11.65
N GLY A 28 28.95 -10.21 -11.31
CA GLY A 28 28.98 -11.67 -11.23
C GLY A 28 29.35 -12.34 -12.54
N TYR A 29 28.81 -11.86 -13.66
CA TYR A 29 29.19 -12.36 -15.01
C TYR A 29 30.66 -12.11 -15.35
N VAL A 30 31.17 -10.92 -15.05
CA VAL A 30 32.57 -10.58 -15.27
C VAL A 30 33.49 -11.47 -14.44
N LYS A 31 33.18 -11.68 -13.16
CA LYS A 31 33.93 -12.59 -12.29
C LYS A 31 33.97 -14.01 -12.84
N LYS A 32 32.84 -14.54 -13.25
CA LYS A 32 32.70 -15.87 -13.82
C LYS A 32 33.52 -15.99 -15.12
N TYR A 33 33.37 -15.01 -16.03
CA TYR A 33 34.12 -14.97 -17.29
C TYR A 33 35.65 -14.96 -17.09
N LEU A 34 36.14 -14.14 -16.16
CA LEU A 34 37.57 -14.03 -15.85
C LEU A 34 38.12 -15.34 -15.25
N SER A 35 37.36 -15.96 -14.34
CA SER A 35 37.68 -17.24 -13.71
C SER A 35 37.76 -18.37 -14.75
N GLU A 36 36.75 -18.50 -15.62
CA GLU A 36 36.71 -19.54 -16.68
C GLU A 36 37.85 -19.42 -17.69
N ARG A 37 38.42 -18.23 -17.83
CA ARG A 37 39.54 -17.94 -18.74
C ARG A 37 40.89 -17.79 -18.04
N GLU A 38 40.93 -18.09 -16.74
CA GLU A 38 42.14 -17.99 -15.90
C GLU A 38 42.84 -16.61 -16.02
N ARG A 39 42.02 -15.55 -16.20
CA ARG A 39 42.51 -14.17 -16.32
C ARG A 39 42.39 -13.44 -14.99
N THR A 40 43.54 -12.86 -14.57
CA THR A 40 43.58 -11.94 -13.41
C THR A 40 43.73 -10.51 -13.94
N VAL A 41 42.81 -9.63 -13.52
CA VAL A 41 42.80 -8.21 -13.87
C VAL A 41 42.65 -7.36 -12.62
N SER A 42 42.92 -6.05 -12.74
CA SER A 42 42.72 -5.12 -11.63
C SER A 42 41.24 -4.95 -11.32
N LYS A 43 40.94 -4.51 -10.10
CA LYS A 43 39.58 -4.17 -9.67
C LYS A 43 38.93 -3.09 -10.56
N ALA A 44 39.73 -2.14 -11.03
CA ALA A 44 39.27 -1.10 -11.95
C ALA A 44 38.81 -1.68 -13.29
N GLU A 45 39.54 -2.67 -13.82
CA GLU A 45 39.20 -3.35 -15.07
C GLU A 45 37.95 -4.23 -14.87
N GLU A 46 37.81 -4.93 -13.72
CA GLU A 46 36.58 -5.66 -13.40
C GLU A 46 35.36 -4.73 -13.42
N ASN A 47 35.46 -3.56 -12.77
CA ASN A 47 34.39 -2.58 -12.72
C ASN A 47 34.09 -1.99 -14.12
N ARG A 48 35.09 -1.71 -14.93
CA ARG A 48 34.95 -1.23 -16.31
C ARG A 48 34.16 -2.23 -17.17
N LEU A 49 34.55 -3.51 -17.09
CA LEU A 49 33.86 -4.58 -17.81
C LEU A 49 32.42 -4.75 -17.32
N ALA A 50 32.18 -4.71 -15.99
CA ALA A 50 30.86 -4.80 -15.42
C ALA A 50 29.96 -3.62 -15.86
N SER A 51 30.48 -2.40 -15.84
CA SER A 51 29.74 -1.21 -16.30
C SER A 51 29.31 -1.31 -17.77
N GLY A 52 30.13 -1.97 -18.63
CA GLY A 52 29.75 -2.22 -20.02
C GLY A 52 28.64 -3.28 -20.21
N CYS A 53 28.32 -4.04 -19.18
CA CYS A 53 27.25 -5.04 -19.19
C CYS A 53 25.95 -4.57 -18.49
N VAL A 54 26.03 -3.49 -17.72
CA VAL A 54 24.84 -2.93 -17.03
C VAL A 54 23.86 -2.39 -18.06
N ASP A 55 22.56 -2.56 -17.76
CA ASP A 55 21.42 -2.12 -18.58
C ASP A 55 21.28 -2.78 -19.95
N VAL A 56 22.11 -3.76 -20.26
CA VAL A 56 21.91 -4.58 -21.46
C VAL A 56 20.62 -5.40 -21.30
N LYS A 57 19.76 -5.35 -22.31
CA LYS A 57 18.50 -6.13 -22.36
C LYS A 57 18.80 -7.62 -22.18
N ARG A 58 18.10 -8.25 -21.28
CA ARG A 58 18.21 -9.68 -20.98
C ARG A 58 16.94 -10.44 -21.35
N THR A 59 15.79 -9.97 -20.89
CA THR A 59 14.50 -10.63 -21.10
C THR A 59 13.42 -9.60 -21.35
N THR A 60 12.31 -10.07 -21.91
CA THR A 60 11.03 -9.35 -21.90
C THR A 60 10.06 -10.08 -21.01
N GLY A 61 9.11 -9.35 -20.46
CA GLY A 61 8.08 -9.89 -19.59
C GLY A 61 6.79 -9.05 -19.67
N GLN A 62 5.85 -9.36 -18.81
CA GLN A 62 4.62 -8.61 -18.65
C GLN A 62 4.60 -7.91 -17.29
N HIS A 63 4.07 -6.70 -17.26
CA HIS A 63 3.79 -5.99 -16.01
C HIS A 63 2.67 -6.74 -15.26
N PRO A 64 2.78 -6.97 -13.94
CA PRO A 64 1.83 -7.81 -13.20
C PRO A 64 0.40 -7.26 -13.18
N GLY A 65 0.20 -5.96 -13.28
CA GLY A 65 -1.12 -5.32 -13.21
C GLY A 65 -1.36 -4.23 -14.25
N GLY A 66 -0.36 -3.86 -15.06
CA GLY A 66 -0.48 -2.75 -16.00
C GLY A 66 -1.20 -3.14 -17.29
N LEU A 67 -2.25 -2.40 -17.63
CA LEU A 67 -2.92 -2.45 -18.92
C LEU A 67 -2.76 -1.10 -19.62
N VAL A 68 -2.24 -1.11 -20.84
CA VAL A 68 -2.12 0.07 -21.69
C VAL A 68 -3.38 0.19 -22.55
N VAL A 69 -3.98 1.37 -22.57
CA VAL A 69 -5.17 1.66 -23.38
C VAL A 69 -4.75 2.54 -24.55
N ILE A 70 -5.05 2.07 -25.76
CA ILE A 70 -4.85 2.80 -27.01
C ILE A 70 -6.11 3.62 -27.30
N PRO A 71 -6.01 4.91 -27.66
CA PRO A 71 -7.17 5.70 -28.10
C PRO A 71 -7.87 5.07 -29.30
N GLN A 72 -9.20 5.21 -29.38
CA GLN A 72 -10.02 4.56 -30.43
C GLN A 72 -9.68 5.02 -31.85
N GLU A 73 -9.17 6.22 -32.01
CA GLU A 73 -8.75 6.79 -33.29
C GLU A 73 -7.35 6.34 -33.75
N ASN A 74 -6.64 5.55 -32.93
CA ASN A 74 -5.27 5.12 -33.21
C ASN A 74 -5.18 3.59 -33.21
N GLU A 75 -4.13 3.09 -33.84
CA GLU A 75 -3.73 1.69 -33.79
C GLU A 75 -2.53 1.51 -32.85
N SER A 76 -2.34 0.30 -32.35
CA SER A 76 -1.23 0.01 -31.41
C SER A 76 0.15 0.34 -32.01
N TRP A 77 0.33 0.09 -33.30
CA TRP A 77 1.60 0.38 -34.00
C TRP A 77 1.89 1.87 -34.23
N ASP A 78 0.95 2.76 -34.02
CA ASP A 78 1.21 4.20 -33.99
C ASP A 78 2.11 4.60 -32.81
N PHE A 79 2.08 3.78 -31.75
CA PHE A 79 2.84 4.00 -30.52
C PHE A 79 3.92 2.96 -30.29
N CYS A 80 3.63 1.67 -30.51
CA CYS A 80 4.48 0.59 -30.10
C CYS A 80 4.11 -0.72 -30.80
N PRO A 81 5.10 -1.52 -31.23
CA PRO A 81 4.86 -2.91 -31.61
C PRO A 81 4.33 -3.71 -30.44
N VAL A 82 3.61 -4.77 -30.70
CA VAL A 82 3.13 -5.73 -29.71
C VAL A 82 3.86 -7.07 -29.84
N GLN A 83 3.92 -7.84 -28.77
CA GLN A 83 4.63 -9.11 -28.73
C GLN A 83 4.00 -10.10 -27.75
N HIS A 84 4.33 -11.40 -27.91
CA HIS A 84 4.12 -12.37 -26.85
C HIS A 84 5.22 -12.23 -25.79
N PRO A 85 4.87 -12.19 -24.46
CA PRO A 85 5.85 -11.99 -23.40
C PRO A 85 6.82 -13.16 -23.29
N ALA A 86 8.07 -12.89 -22.91
CA ALA A 86 9.12 -13.89 -22.68
C ALA A 86 9.40 -14.83 -23.88
N ASP A 87 9.16 -14.37 -25.11
CA ASP A 87 9.27 -15.15 -26.36
C ASP A 87 8.37 -16.42 -26.39
N ASP A 88 7.36 -16.50 -25.54
CA ASP A 88 6.39 -17.59 -25.49
C ASP A 88 5.29 -17.36 -26.53
N LYS A 89 5.44 -18.01 -27.69
CA LYS A 89 4.51 -17.91 -28.83
C LYS A 89 3.12 -18.50 -28.56
N ASP A 90 3.02 -19.36 -27.56
CA ASP A 90 1.78 -20.02 -27.15
C ASP A 90 1.03 -19.23 -26.07
N SER A 91 1.58 -18.11 -25.63
CA SER A 91 0.93 -17.23 -24.66
C SER A 91 -0.35 -16.63 -25.21
N GLU A 92 -1.45 -16.75 -24.45
CA GLU A 92 -2.71 -16.07 -24.77
C GLU A 92 -2.61 -14.54 -24.60
N TRP A 93 -1.54 -14.06 -23.96
CA TRP A 93 -1.34 -12.64 -23.65
C TRP A 93 -0.48 -11.97 -24.72
N ILE A 94 -0.90 -10.76 -25.08
CA ILE A 94 -0.13 -9.85 -25.93
C ILE A 94 0.26 -8.64 -25.07
N THR A 95 1.53 -8.27 -25.14
CA THR A 95 2.08 -7.12 -24.42
C THR A 95 2.59 -6.06 -25.38
N THR A 96 2.71 -4.82 -24.90
CA THR A 96 3.52 -3.82 -25.59
C THR A 96 4.98 -4.27 -25.64
N HIS A 97 5.66 -4.00 -26.75
CA HIS A 97 7.11 -4.31 -26.86
C HIS A 97 7.97 -3.33 -26.10
N PHE A 98 7.63 -2.03 -26.15
CA PHE A 98 8.33 -1.02 -25.40
C PHE A 98 7.94 -1.07 -23.92
N GLU A 99 8.89 -0.77 -23.06
CA GLU A 99 8.65 -0.57 -21.65
C GLU A 99 7.81 0.72 -21.45
N TYR A 100 6.83 0.67 -20.53
CA TYR A 100 5.82 1.71 -20.41
C TYR A 100 6.39 3.11 -20.17
N HIS A 101 7.45 3.26 -19.36
CA HIS A 101 8.04 4.58 -19.07
C HIS A 101 8.54 5.32 -20.32
N SER A 102 8.83 4.60 -21.41
CA SER A 102 9.17 5.24 -22.69
C SER A 102 7.96 5.80 -23.43
N MET A 103 6.74 5.48 -23.01
CA MET A 103 5.46 5.87 -23.63
C MET A 103 4.49 6.56 -22.66
N GLU A 104 4.89 6.78 -21.41
CA GLU A 104 3.98 7.24 -20.34
C GLU A 104 3.37 8.63 -20.59
N GLU A 105 4.00 9.43 -21.43
CA GLU A 105 3.48 10.74 -21.81
C GLU A 105 2.39 10.67 -22.90
N ASN A 106 2.29 9.55 -23.60
CA ASN A 106 1.41 9.38 -24.76
C ASN A 106 0.22 8.48 -24.50
N LEU A 107 0.35 7.50 -23.60
CA LEU A 107 -0.64 6.46 -23.38
C LEU A 107 -1.03 6.34 -21.90
N LEU A 108 -2.31 6.04 -21.68
CA LEU A 108 -2.82 5.73 -20.34
C LEU A 108 -2.50 4.30 -19.96
N LYS A 109 -1.91 4.11 -18.79
CA LYS A 109 -1.78 2.80 -18.13
C LYS A 109 -2.78 2.70 -16.98
N LEU A 110 -3.59 1.67 -16.99
CA LEU A 110 -4.44 1.27 -15.88
C LEU A 110 -3.71 0.22 -15.06
N ASP A 111 -3.49 0.48 -13.78
CA ASP A 111 -2.88 -0.48 -12.87
C ASP A 111 -3.98 -1.30 -12.18
N MET A 112 -4.15 -2.54 -12.66
CA MET A 112 -5.16 -3.49 -12.16
C MET A 112 -4.51 -4.41 -11.14
N LEU A 113 -4.47 -3.96 -9.89
CA LEU A 113 -3.90 -4.73 -8.79
C LEU A 113 -5.00 -5.46 -8.02
N GLY A 114 -4.80 -6.76 -7.82
CA GLY A 114 -5.71 -7.58 -7.02
C GLY A 114 -5.72 -7.10 -5.57
N HIS A 115 -6.92 -6.88 -5.01
CA HIS A 115 -7.10 -6.40 -3.65
C HIS A 115 -8.22 -7.16 -2.94
N ASP A 116 -8.06 -7.45 -1.65
CA ASP A 116 -9.05 -8.20 -0.89
C ASP A 116 -10.28 -7.37 -0.49
N ASP A 117 -10.12 -6.06 -0.28
CA ASP A 117 -11.16 -5.21 0.29
C ASP A 117 -12.43 -5.13 -0.57
N PRO A 118 -12.37 -4.99 -1.90
CA PRO A 118 -13.58 -5.04 -2.73
C PRO A 118 -14.32 -6.37 -2.63
N THR A 119 -13.59 -7.49 -2.53
CA THR A 119 -14.19 -8.82 -2.34
C THR A 119 -14.84 -8.93 -0.96
N MET A 120 -14.20 -8.40 0.06
CA MET A 120 -14.73 -8.33 1.42
C MET A 120 -16.03 -7.51 1.47
N ILE A 121 -16.04 -6.33 0.86
CA ILE A 121 -17.23 -5.46 0.78
C ILE A 121 -18.37 -6.18 0.04
N ARG A 122 -18.09 -6.79 -1.11
CA ARG A 122 -19.11 -7.53 -1.85
C ARG A 122 -19.73 -8.66 -1.02
N MET A 123 -18.89 -9.42 -0.33
CA MET A 123 -19.37 -10.48 0.57
C MET A 123 -20.23 -9.93 1.71
N LEU A 124 -19.85 -8.78 2.28
CA LEU A 124 -20.65 -8.12 3.32
C LEU A 124 -21.99 -7.63 2.79
N GLU A 125 -22.04 -7.07 1.57
CA GLU A 125 -23.30 -6.71 0.91
C GLU A 125 -24.20 -7.92 0.69
N ASP A 126 -23.64 -9.03 0.21
CA ASP A 126 -24.40 -10.27 -0.03
C ASP A 126 -24.94 -10.89 1.27
N LEU A 127 -24.19 -10.80 2.38
CA LEU A 127 -24.61 -11.34 3.68
C LEU A 127 -25.66 -10.48 4.38
N THR A 128 -25.62 -9.15 4.21
CA THR A 128 -26.44 -8.21 5.00
C THR A 128 -27.55 -7.54 4.19
N GLY A 129 -27.43 -7.51 2.86
CA GLY A 129 -28.29 -6.72 1.99
C GLY A 129 -28.02 -5.21 2.03
N VAL A 130 -27.00 -4.76 2.75
CA VAL A 130 -26.62 -3.35 2.86
C VAL A 130 -25.80 -2.93 1.67
N ASP A 131 -26.19 -1.87 0.97
CA ASP A 131 -25.39 -1.24 -0.10
C ASP A 131 -24.27 -0.41 0.53
N ALA A 132 -23.03 -0.88 0.40
CA ALA A 132 -21.87 -0.23 0.99
C ALA A 132 -21.62 1.20 0.46
N GLN A 133 -22.09 1.52 -0.75
CA GLN A 133 -21.96 2.87 -1.31
C GLN A 133 -22.82 3.91 -0.57
N LYS A 134 -23.89 3.46 0.11
CA LYS A 134 -24.80 4.31 0.90
C LYS A 134 -24.36 4.50 2.35
N ILE A 135 -23.30 3.83 2.79
CA ILE A 135 -22.77 3.99 4.14
C ILE A 135 -22.22 5.42 4.31
N PRO A 136 -22.69 6.17 5.32
CA PRO A 136 -22.23 7.53 5.57
C PRO A 136 -20.78 7.49 6.10
N LEU A 137 -19.91 8.36 5.55
CA LEU A 137 -18.50 8.44 5.96
C LEU A 137 -18.28 9.31 7.22
N ASP A 138 -19.36 9.76 7.84
CA ASP A 138 -19.39 10.53 9.08
C ASP A 138 -20.13 9.82 10.22
N ASP A 139 -20.37 8.52 10.08
CA ASP A 139 -20.96 7.69 11.14
C ASP A 139 -20.10 7.75 12.40
N LYS A 140 -20.70 8.20 13.51
CA LYS A 140 -19.96 8.50 14.74
C LYS A 140 -19.47 7.24 15.45
N ASP A 141 -20.26 6.19 15.44
CA ASP A 141 -19.92 4.95 16.10
C ASP A 141 -18.77 4.25 15.34
N THR A 142 -18.84 4.24 14.02
CA THR A 142 -17.74 3.78 13.17
C THR A 142 -16.48 4.63 13.38
N MET A 143 -16.58 5.95 13.39
CA MET A 143 -15.44 6.83 13.61
C MET A 143 -14.79 6.59 14.98
N SER A 144 -15.58 6.24 15.99
CA SER A 144 -15.08 6.04 17.35
C SER A 144 -14.11 4.88 17.50
N ILE A 145 -14.17 3.83 16.63
CA ILE A 145 -13.26 2.68 16.74
C ILE A 145 -11.80 3.04 16.44
N PHE A 146 -11.55 4.15 15.77
CA PHE A 146 -10.19 4.65 15.50
C PHE A 146 -9.54 5.35 16.69
N THR A 147 -10.29 5.58 17.77
CA THR A 147 -9.81 6.20 19.02
C THR A 147 -10.06 5.37 20.25
N SER A 148 -11.06 4.50 20.24
CA SER A 148 -11.50 3.67 21.37
C SER A 148 -12.10 2.36 20.87
N SER A 149 -12.07 1.33 21.70
CA SER A 149 -12.77 0.05 21.46
C SER A 149 -14.14 -0.03 22.15
N LYS A 150 -14.56 1.03 22.85
CA LYS A 150 -15.76 1.04 23.70
C LYS A 150 -17.04 0.63 22.98
N VAL A 151 -17.27 1.12 21.75
CA VAL A 151 -18.44 0.78 20.96
C VAL A 151 -18.51 -0.70 20.59
N LEU A 152 -17.36 -1.41 20.64
CA LEU A 152 -17.25 -2.84 20.40
C LEU A 152 -17.53 -3.68 21.66
N GLY A 153 -17.72 -3.04 22.83
CA GLY A 153 -18.09 -3.70 24.10
C GLY A 153 -16.91 -3.99 25.04
N PHE A 154 -15.70 -3.49 24.73
CA PHE A 154 -14.52 -3.62 25.60
C PHE A 154 -13.69 -2.35 25.58
N GLU A 155 -12.82 -2.16 26.57
CA GLU A 155 -11.92 -0.99 26.65
C GLU A 155 -10.54 -1.41 27.15
N ASN A 156 -9.49 -0.81 26.59
CA ASN A 156 -8.10 -0.93 27.03
C ASN A 156 -7.65 -2.39 27.27
N ASP A 157 -7.98 -3.28 26.33
CA ASP A 157 -7.55 -4.66 26.41
C ASP A 157 -6.02 -4.78 26.31
N PRO A 158 -5.39 -5.63 27.14
CA PRO A 158 -3.92 -5.75 27.17
C PRO A 158 -3.30 -6.32 25.89
N ILE A 159 -4.08 -7.03 25.06
CA ILE A 159 -3.61 -7.61 23.78
C ILE A 159 -3.94 -6.66 22.64
N LEU A 160 -5.20 -6.21 22.54
CA LEU A 160 -5.68 -5.39 21.42
C LEU A 160 -5.38 -3.90 21.58
N GLY A 161 -5.09 -3.45 22.81
CA GLY A 161 -4.89 -2.03 23.10
C GLY A 161 -6.20 -1.23 23.17
N PRO A 162 -6.10 0.11 23.13
CA PRO A 162 -7.27 0.98 23.37
C PRO A 162 -8.14 1.22 22.14
N VAL A 163 -7.63 0.99 20.90
CA VAL A 163 -8.38 1.28 19.66
C VAL A 163 -9.07 0.05 19.10
N GLY A 164 -10.23 0.23 18.49
CA GLY A 164 -11.06 -0.85 17.94
C GLY A 164 -10.80 -1.20 16.48
N SER A 165 -9.68 -0.78 15.89
CA SER A 165 -9.40 -0.92 14.46
C SER A 165 -8.76 -2.25 14.06
N CYS A 166 -8.63 -3.22 14.95
CA CYS A 166 -8.16 -4.57 14.62
C CYS A 166 -8.94 -5.14 13.43
N ALA A 167 -8.27 -5.80 12.49
CA ALA A 167 -8.83 -6.32 11.23
C ALA A 167 -9.38 -5.29 10.24
N ILE A 168 -9.32 -4.00 10.52
CA ILE A 168 -9.71 -2.97 9.55
C ILE A 168 -8.54 -2.75 8.59
N PRO A 169 -8.75 -2.83 7.26
CA PRO A 169 -7.73 -2.49 6.27
C PRO A 169 -7.13 -1.12 6.56
N GLU A 170 -5.87 -0.91 6.24
CA GLU A 170 -5.12 0.33 6.46
C GLU A 170 -4.80 0.66 7.94
N PHE A 171 -5.63 0.23 8.91
CA PHE A 171 -5.58 0.67 10.32
C PHE A 171 -5.48 -0.46 11.34
N GLY A 172 -5.37 -1.71 10.89
CA GLY A 172 -5.45 -2.89 11.77
C GLY A 172 -4.10 -3.39 12.31
N THR A 173 -2.97 -2.98 11.75
CA THR A 173 -1.64 -3.41 12.20
C THR A 173 -1.24 -2.75 13.52
N GLY A 174 -0.36 -3.37 14.30
CA GLY A 174 0.17 -2.76 15.53
C GLY A 174 0.76 -1.37 15.32
N PHE A 175 1.48 -1.17 14.21
CA PHE A 175 2.04 0.13 13.82
C PHE A 175 0.95 1.20 13.61
N THR A 176 -0.09 0.88 12.84
CA THR A 176 -1.16 1.84 12.56
C THR A 176 -2.08 2.05 13.76
N ARG A 177 -2.31 1.02 14.59
CA ARG A 177 -3.02 1.18 15.89
C ARG A 177 -2.27 2.11 16.83
N GLY A 178 -0.94 2.01 16.90
CA GLY A 178 -0.10 2.95 17.65
C GLY A 178 -0.21 4.39 17.14
N MET A 179 -0.21 4.59 15.82
CA MET A 179 -0.42 5.90 15.19
C MET A 179 -1.80 6.49 15.54
N LEU A 180 -2.86 5.68 15.50
CA LEU A 180 -4.21 6.09 15.90
C LEU A 180 -4.26 6.51 17.37
N GLN A 181 -3.60 5.76 18.25
CA GLN A 181 -3.51 6.08 19.68
C GLN A 181 -2.79 7.41 19.94
N GLU A 182 -1.72 7.71 19.20
CA GLU A 182 -0.97 8.95 19.35
C GLU A 182 -1.70 10.17 18.76
N THR A 183 -2.48 9.98 17.69
CA THR A 183 -3.09 11.09 16.94
C THR A 183 -4.56 11.34 17.27
N GLN A 184 -5.28 10.36 17.82
CA GLN A 184 -6.69 10.45 18.24
C GLN A 184 -7.60 11.09 17.15
N PRO A 185 -7.71 10.52 15.94
CA PRO A 185 -8.46 11.12 14.85
C PRO A 185 -9.97 11.12 15.13
N THR A 186 -10.62 12.25 14.87
CA THR A 186 -12.07 12.42 15.05
C THR A 186 -12.81 12.70 13.74
N LYS A 187 -12.09 12.77 12.61
CA LYS A 187 -12.64 13.10 11.30
C LYS A 187 -12.09 12.17 10.23
N PHE A 188 -12.93 11.89 9.24
CA PHE A 188 -12.54 11.06 8.08
C PHE A 188 -11.33 11.63 7.32
N ASP A 189 -11.23 12.93 7.13
CA ASP A 189 -10.07 13.57 6.47
C ASP A 189 -8.75 13.28 7.22
N THR A 190 -8.80 13.23 8.55
CA THR A 190 -7.62 12.86 9.35
C THR A 190 -7.20 11.41 9.08
N LEU A 191 -8.14 10.48 8.90
CA LEU A 191 -7.80 9.09 8.54
C LEU A 191 -7.09 9.00 7.18
N ILE A 192 -7.49 9.81 6.20
CA ILE A 192 -6.81 9.89 4.89
C ILE A 192 -5.35 10.31 5.08
N ARG A 193 -5.12 11.31 5.95
CA ARG A 193 -3.76 11.78 6.26
C ARG A 193 -2.93 10.72 6.96
N LEU A 194 -3.50 10.00 7.93
CA LEU A 194 -2.84 8.89 8.62
C LEU A 194 -2.48 7.74 7.66
N SER A 195 -3.33 7.42 6.72
CA SER A 195 -3.03 6.48 5.65
C SER A 195 -1.82 6.94 4.82
N GLY A 196 -1.74 8.24 4.50
CA GLY A 196 -0.58 8.82 3.84
C GLY A 196 0.71 8.68 4.67
N PHE A 197 0.66 8.89 5.98
CA PHE A 197 1.80 8.71 6.88
C PHE A 197 2.30 7.26 6.92
N SER A 198 1.39 6.29 6.90
CA SER A 198 1.74 4.87 6.99
C SER A 198 2.26 4.28 5.68
N HIS A 199 1.83 4.78 4.53
CA HIS A 199 2.21 4.26 3.22
C HIS A 199 3.47 4.91 2.64
N GLY A 200 3.83 6.11 3.09
CA GLY A 200 5.03 6.79 2.65
C GLY A 200 6.30 6.21 3.30
N THR A 201 7.45 6.50 2.71
CA THR A 201 8.75 6.16 3.29
C THR A 201 9.36 7.39 3.93
N ASP A 202 9.80 7.28 5.19
CA ASP A 202 10.34 8.36 6.02
C ASP A 202 9.37 9.56 6.17
N VAL A 203 8.07 9.24 6.25
CA VAL A 203 7.00 10.23 6.43
C VAL A 203 6.55 10.30 7.88
N TRP A 204 6.39 9.17 8.56
CA TRP A 204 5.90 9.10 9.95
C TRP A 204 7.04 9.13 10.96
N LEU A 205 7.80 8.04 11.07
CA LEU A 205 8.88 7.92 12.05
C LEU A 205 10.04 8.88 11.73
N GLY A 206 10.53 9.58 12.74
CA GLY A 206 11.60 10.56 12.58
C GLY A 206 11.19 11.83 11.81
N ASN A 207 9.91 11.98 11.47
CA ASN A 207 9.38 13.10 10.69
C ASN A 207 8.05 13.61 11.26
N ALA A 208 6.89 13.29 10.66
CA ALA A 208 5.59 13.82 11.07
C ALA A 208 5.27 13.51 12.55
N ARG A 209 5.58 12.29 13.02
CA ARG A 209 5.39 11.90 14.43
C ARG A 209 6.10 12.84 15.40
N ASP A 210 7.38 13.11 15.14
CA ASP A 210 8.18 13.96 16.01
C ASP A 210 7.68 15.41 16.02
N LEU A 211 7.24 15.92 14.86
CA LEU A 211 6.64 17.25 14.74
C LEU A 211 5.32 17.38 15.51
N ILE A 212 4.50 16.33 15.49
CA ILE A 212 3.23 16.29 16.20
C ILE A 212 3.44 16.17 17.71
N LEU A 213 4.31 15.27 18.16
CA LEU A 213 4.60 15.07 19.56
C LEU A 213 5.29 16.29 20.22
N SER A 214 6.12 16.99 19.46
CA SER A 214 6.74 18.25 19.91
C SER A 214 5.83 19.48 19.79
N ILE A 215 4.58 19.31 19.34
CA ILE A 215 3.61 20.40 19.12
C ILE A 215 4.14 21.45 18.13
N THR A 216 5.09 21.08 17.28
CA THR A 216 5.61 21.95 16.21
C THR A 216 4.61 22.07 15.06
N ALA A 217 3.89 20.97 14.76
CA ALA A 217 2.84 20.91 13.75
C ALA A 217 1.65 20.10 14.28
N SER A 218 0.44 20.41 13.83
CA SER A 218 -0.71 19.55 14.06
C SER A 218 -0.72 18.37 13.06
N VAL A 219 -1.53 17.35 13.35
CA VAL A 219 -1.75 16.25 12.41
C VAL A 219 -2.20 16.77 11.04
N ASN A 220 -2.98 17.85 11.00
CA ASN A 220 -3.51 18.43 9.78
C ASN A 220 -2.50 19.30 9.02
N ASP A 221 -1.41 19.73 9.65
CA ASP A 221 -0.37 20.55 9.01
C ASP A 221 0.81 19.71 8.51
N ALA A 222 1.06 18.55 9.12
CA ALA A 222 2.12 17.64 8.72
C ALA A 222 1.88 17.04 7.32
N ILE A 223 2.97 16.81 6.58
CA ILE A 223 2.90 16.28 5.21
C ILE A 223 2.49 14.80 5.24
N GLY A 224 1.30 14.48 4.74
CA GLY A 224 0.79 13.11 4.63
C GLY A 224 0.81 12.56 3.21
N CYS A 225 0.68 13.41 2.19
CA CYS A 225 0.65 13.00 0.79
C CYS A 225 1.31 14.07 -0.11
N ARG A 226 1.58 13.69 -1.37
CA ARG A 226 2.22 14.61 -2.33
C ARG A 226 1.39 15.89 -2.57
N ASP A 227 0.07 15.75 -2.56
CA ASP A 227 -0.87 16.84 -2.79
C ASP A 227 -0.77 17.92 -1.70
N ASP A 228 -0.43 17.54 -0.46
CA ASP A 228 -0.21 18.49 0.64
C ASP A 228 0.92 19.45 0.31
N ILE A 229 2.03 18.95 -0.26
CA ILE A 229 3.17 19.80 -0.64
C ILE A 229 2.76 20.76 -1.74
N LEU A 230 2.14 20.27 -2.80
CA LEU A 230 1.74 21.08 -3.94
C LEU A 230 0.84 22.25 -3.51
N LEU A 231 -0.24 21.90 -2.79
CA LEU A 231 -1.25 22.89 -2.38
C LEU A 231 -0.70 23.89 -1.36
N TYR A 232 0.15 23.43 -0.44
CA TYR A 232 0.75 24.30 0.56
C TYR A 232 1.70 25.32 -0.07
N LEU A 233 2.57 24.91 -0.99
CA LEU A 233 3.49 25.82 -1.67
C LEU A 233 2.74 26.85 -2.55
N ILE A 234 1.69 26.44 -3.25
CA ILE A 234 0.83 27.36 -4.00
C ILE A 234 0.16 28.36 -3.04
N LYS A 235 -0.35 27.90 -1.90
CA LYS A 235 -0.94 28.78 -0.86
C LYS A 235 0.06 29.79 -0.32
N CYS A 236 1.35 29.42 -0.23
CA CYS A 236 2.43 30.34 0.16
C CYS A 236 2.81 31.33 -0.99
N GLY A 237 2.14 31.28 -2.14
CA GLY A 237 2.38 32.19 -3.26
C GLY A 237 3.46 31.73 -4.25
N MET A 238 3.94 30.50 -4.14
CA MET A 238 4.90 29.96 -5.11
C MET A 238 4.21 29.62 -6.44
N PRO A 239 4.91 29.79 -7.59
CA PRO A 239 4.36 29.45 -8.91
C PRO A 239 3.99 27.97 -8.99
N GLU A 240 2.82 27.64 -9.57
CA GLU A 240 2.27 26.28 -9.67
C GLU A 240 3.26 25.29 -10.30
N LYS A 241 3.87 25.65 -11.42
CA LYS A 241 4.85 24.81 -12.12
C LYS A 241 6.08 24.52 -11.26
N ARG A 242 6.52 25.49 -10.44
CA ARG A 242 7.66 25.32 -9.54
C ARG A 242 7.27 24.45 -8.34
N SER A 243 6.10 24.70 -7.74
CA SER A 243 5.52 23.90 -6.67
C SER A 243 5.37 22.44 -7.08
N PHE A 244 4.90 22.19 -8.31
CA PHE A 244 4.80 20.85 -8.86
C PHE A 244 6.18 20.15 -8.98
N LYS A 245 7.20 20.86 -9.49
CA LYS A 245 8.56 20.31 -9.60
C LYS A 245 9.15 19.94 -8.23
N ILE A 246 8.93 20.79 -7.22
CA ILE A 246 9.38 20.50 -5.84
C ILE A 246 8.65 19.28 -5.30
N MET A 247 7.33 19.24 -5.42
CA MET A 247 6.51 18.11 -4.98
C MET A 247 6.96 16.81 -5.65
N GLU A 248 7.17 16.79 -6.96
CA GLU A 248 7.62 15.60 -7.70
C GLU A 248 9.01 15.11 -7.27
N ALA A 249 9.93 16.02 -6.99
CA ALA A 249 11.25 15.65 -6.51
C ALA A 249 11.19 15.03 -5.09
N VAL A 250 10.43 15.67 -4.20
CA VAL A 250 10.24 15.19 -2.81
C VAL A 250 9.56 13.81 -2.80
N ARG A 251 8.44 13.65 -3.53
CA ARG A 251 7.71 12.37 -3.52
C ARG A 251 8.51 11.18 -4.06
N LYS A 252 9.49 11.44 -4.94
CA LYS A 252 10.42 10.43 -5.50
C LYS A 252 11.69 10.25 -4.66
N GLY A 253 11.78 10.91 -3.50
CA GLY A 253 12.94 10.83 -2.61
C GLY A 253 14.21 11.46 -3.14
N ARG A 254 14.10 12.36 -4.12
CA ARG A 254 15.23 13.08 -4.73
C ARG A 254 15.70 14.29 -3.91
N GLY A 255 14.99 14.58 -2.81
CA GLY A 255 15.21 15.78 -2.00
C GLY A 255 14.67 17.03 -2.67
N LEU A 256 15.13 18.19 -2.22
CA LEU A 256 14.74 19.49 -2.80
C LEU A 256 15.58 19.79 -4.04
N PRO A 257 14.96 20.26 -5.16
CA PRO A 257 15.69 20.76 -6.31
C PRO A 257 16.57 21.95 -5.97
N GLU A 258 17.59 22.20 -6.79
CA GLU A 258 18.48 23.36 -6.63
C GLU A 258 17.69 24.67 -6.52
N GLY A 259 18.06 25.51 -5.54
CA GLY A 259 17.42 26.79 -5.24
C GLY A 259 16.05 26.70 -4.55
N ALA A 260 15.45 25.51 -4.46
CA ALA A 260 14.10 25.35 -3.94
C ALA A 260 13.99 25.73 -2.46
N GLU A 261 15.01 25.46 -1.65
CA GLU A 261 15.01 25.82 -0.24
C GLU A 261 14.94 27.34 -0.01
N ASP A 262 15.73 28.11 -0.75
CA ASP A 262 15.75 29.56 -0.65
C ASP A 262 14.44 30.16 -1.15
N GLU A 263 13.89 29.62 -2.23
CA GLU A 263 12.58 30.02 -2.79
C GLU A 263 11.46 29.75 -1.77
N MET A 264 11.47 28.58 -1.11
CA MET A 264 10.48 28.23 -0.08
C MET A 264 10.60 29.16 1.14
N LYS A 265 11.81 29.46 1.60
CA LYS A 265 12.05 30.42 2.70
C LYS A 265 11.56 31.82 2.34
N ALA A 266 11.87 32.29 1.12
CA ALA A 266 11.39 33.57 0.62
C ALA A 266 9.86 33.65 0.53
N ALA A 267 9.19 32.52 0.26
CA ALA A 267 7.73 32.41 0.27
C ALA A 267 7.11 32.23 1.67
N GLY A 268 7.92 32.25 2.74
CA GLY A 268 7.46 32.13 4.12
C GLY A 268 7.15 30.70 4.56
N VAL A 269 7.65 29.70 3.85
CA VAL A 269 7.53 28.29 4.28
C VAL A 269 8.41 28.07 5.51
N PRO A 270 7.86 27.53 6.62
CA PRO A 270 8.62 27.36 7.85
C PRO A 270 9.71 26.28 7.73
N ASP A 271 10.80 26.45 8.49
CA ASP A 271 11.96 25.55 8.46
C ASP A 271 11.61 24.09 8.76
N TRP A 272 10.65 23.84 9.67
CA TRP A 272 10.21 22.48 9.98
C TRP A 272 9.56 21.79 8.76
N TYR A 273 8.81 22.53 7.94
CA TYR A 273 8.18 22.01 6.73
C TYR A 273 9.23 21.67 5.67
N ILE A 274 10.18 22.57 5.47
CA ILE A 274 11.35 22.34 4.59
C ILE A 274 12.15 21.13 5.05
N GLY A 275 12.40 21.03 6.37
CA GLY A 275 13.07 19.90 7.01
C GLY A 275 12.33 18.58 6.80
N SER A 276 11.00 18.60 6.89
CA SER A 276 10.15 17.43 6.59
C SER A 276 10.28 17.00 5.12
N CYS A 277 10.21 17.92 4.18
CA CYS A 277 10.41 17.62 2.75
C CYS A 277 11.76 16.94 2.45
N LYS A 278 12.82 17.33 3.15
CA LYS A 278 14.16 16.75 2.96
C LYS A 278 14.28 15.30 3.45
N LYS A 279 13.49 14.91 4.45
CA LYS A 279 13.50 13.57 5.04
C LYS A 279 12.74 12.55 4.19
N ILE A 280 11.67 12.97 3.53
CA ILE A 280 10.75 12.11 2.78
C ILE A 280 11.47 11.39 1.64
N LYS A 281 11.25 10.08 1.53
CA LYS A 281 11.76 9.23 0.45
C LYS A 281 10.70 8.80 -0.54
N TYR A 282 9.45 8.67 -0.09
CA TYR A 282 8.34 8.36 -0.97
C TYR A 282 7.02 8.88 -0.40
N LEU A 283 6.18 9.47 -1.26
CA LEU A 283 4.83 9.93 -0.94
C LEU A 283 3.80 9.38 -1.91
N PHE A 284 2.66 8.96 -1.36
CA PHE A 284 1.49 8.56 -2.12
C PHE A 284 0.62 9.77 -2.54
N PRO A 285 -0.19 9.64 -3.61
CA PRO A 285 -1.21 10.64 -3.96
C PRO A 285 -2.39 10.58 -2.97
N LYS A 286 -2.99 11.75 -2.69
CA LYS A 286 -4.17 11.86 -1.82
C LYS A 286 -5.35 11.02 -2.32
N ALA A 287 -5.57 10.98 -3.63
CA ALA A 287 -6.65 10.20 -4.25
C ALA A 287 -6.53 8.70 -3.95
N HIS A 288 -5.30 8.14 -3.99
CA HIS A 288 -5.04 6.75 -3.60
C HIS A 288 -5.43 6.51 -2.13
N ALA A 289 -4.89 7.30 -1.20
CA ALA A 289 -5.22 7.20 0.22
C ALA A 289 -6.73 7.32 0.48
N THR A 290 -7.41 8.26 -0.19
CA THR A 290 -8.85 8.47 -0.06
C THR A 290 -9.64 7.22 -0.46
N ALA A 291 -9.31 6.61 -1.60
CA ALA A 291 -10.01 5.42 -2.09
C ALA A 291 -9.90 4.25 -1.10
N TYR A 292 -8.70 3.98 -0.59
CA TYR A 292 -8.47 2.89 0.37
C TYR A 292 -9.10 3.17 1.73
N VAL A 293 -9.02 4.40 2.22
CA VAL A 293 -9.67 4.79 3.49
C VAL A 293 -11.20 4.73 3.38
N MET A 294 -11.79 5.07 2.24
CA MET A 294 -13.23 4.88 2.03
C MET A 294 -13.64 3.41 2.14
N MET A 295 -12.89 2.50 1.52
CA MET A 295 -13.13 1.05 1.66
C MET A 295 -12.96 0.60 3.11
N ALA A 296 -11.88 1.01 3.76
CA ALA A 296 -11.61 0.68 5.16
C ALA A 296 -12.72 1.17 6.10
N PHE A 297 -13.21 2.38 5.91
CA PHE A 297 -14.30 2.94 6.73
C PHE A 297 -15.62 2.20 6.51
N ARG A 298 -15.94 1.82 5.29
CA ARG A 298 -17.11 0.99 4.98
C ARG A 298 -17.03 -0.38 5.64
N ILE A 299 -15.87 -1.04 5.59
CA ILE A 299 -15.64 -2.31 6.29
C ILE A 299 -15.75 -2.10 7.82
N ALA A 300 -15.20 -1.00 8.33
CA ALA A 300 -15.33 -0.64 9.75
C ALA A 300 -16.78 -0.44 10.19
N TRP A 301 -17.61 0.13 9.33
CA TRP A 301 -19.04 0.27 9.58
C TRP A 301 -19.71 -1.10 9.78
N PHE A 302 -19.43 -2.08 8.92
CA PHE A 302 -19.93 -3.45 9.11
C PHE A 302 -19.43 -4.08 10.41
N LYS A 303 -18.18 -3.82 10.80
CA LYS A 303 -17.63 -4.31 12.06
C LYS A 303 -18.43 -3.81 13.28
N VAL A 304 -18.89 -2.57 13.23
CA VAL A 304 -19.67 -1.94 14.31
C VAL A 304 -21.14 -2.37 14.26
N HIS A 305 -21.78 -2.26 13.10
CA HIS A 305 -23.23 -2.40 12.96
C HIS A 305 -23.70 -3.80 12.55
N GLU A 306 -22.84 -4.57 11.85
CA GLU A 306 -23.14 -5.92 11.36
C GLU A 306 -22.01 -6.91 11.74
N PRO A 307 -21.67 -7.04 13.03
CA PRO A 307 -20.45 -7.71 13.47
C PRO A 307 -20.36 -9.18 13.05
N LEU A 308 -21.45 -9.93 13.06
CA LEU A 308 -21.42 -11.35 12.67
C LEU A 308 -21.06 -11.51 11.19
N ALA A 309 -21.62 -10.69 10.32
CA ALA A 309 -21.27 -10.68 8.90
C ALA A 309 -19.81 -10.28 8.70
N PHE A 310 -19.33 -9.27 9.43
CA PHE A 310 -17.93 -8.83 9.37
C PHE A 310 -16.96 -9.96 9.72
N TYR A 311 -17.15 -10.63 10.87
CA TYR A 311 -16.25 -11.71 11.28
C TYR A 311 -16.38 -12.95 10.38
N ALA A 312 -17.58 -13.30 9.92
CA ALA A 312 -17.78 -14.40 8.97
C ALA A 312 -17.00 -14.15 7.67
N ALA A 313 -17.11 -12.94 7.09
CA ALA A 313 -16.38 -12.55 5.89
C ALA A 313 -14.86 -12.56 6.12
N TYR A 314 -14.40 -12.02 7.25
CA TYR A 314 -12.98 -11.99 7.60
C TYR A 314 -12.38 -13.40 7.72
N PHE A 315 -12.97 -14.27 8.55
CA PHE A 315 -12.46 -15.63 8.75
C PHE A 315 -12.55 -16.49 7.50
N TYR A 316 -13.60 -16.31 6.67
CA TYR A 316 -13.69 -16.98 5.38
C TYR A 316 -12.52 -16.57 4.46
N ARG A 317 -12.22 -15.28 4.35
CA ARG A 317 -11.08 -14.81 3.54
C ARG A 317 -9.74 -15.33 4.07
N ARG A 318 -9.57 -15.40 5.39
CA ARG A 318 -8.37 -15.95 6.02
C ARG A 318 -8.24 -17.45 5.81
N SER A 319 -9.34 -18.21 5.86
CA SER A 319 -9.33 -19.65 5.61
C SER A 319 -8.86 -19.99 4.19
N GLN A 320 -9.26 -19.22 3.20
CA GLN A 320 -8.83 -19.40 1.81
C GLN A 320 -7.31 -19.23 1.60
N LYS A 321 -6.67 -18.45 2.45
CA LYS A 321 -5.21 -18.22 2.44
C LYS A 321 -4.44 -19.11 3.42
N GLY A 322 -5.11 -20.03 4.10
CA GLY A 322 -4.51 -20.89 5.11
C GLY A 322 -4.17 -20.20 6.44
N GLY A 323 -4.66 -18.97 6.65
CA GLY A 323 -4.45 -18.21 7.89
C GLY A 323 -5.46 -18.49 9.01
N PHE A 324 -6.45 -19.36 8.80
CA PHE A 324 -7.42 -19.78 9.82
C PHE A 324 -7.18 -21.22 10.25
N ASP A 325 -6.83 -21.42 11.51
CA ASP A 325 -6.64 -22.74 12.11
C ASP A 325 -7.84 -23.08 13.00
N ALA A 326 -8.75 -23.91 12.48
CA ALA A 326 -9.97 -24.28 13.19
C ALA A 326 -9.69 -25.04 14.49
N ALA A 327 -8.68 -25.92 14.52
CA ALA A 327 -8.34 -26.70 15.70
C ALA A 327 -7.87 -25.83 16.88
N MET A 328 -7.35 -24.66 16.59
CA MET A 328 -6.89 -23.70 17.60
C MET A 328 -7.94 -22.61 17.87
N MET A 329 -8.53 -22.05 16.81
CA MET A 329 -9.36 -20.85 16.93
C MET A 329 -10.77 -21.11 17.42
N THR A 330 -11.32 -22.34 17.23
CA THR A 330 -12.69 -22.67 17.62
C THR A 330 -12.84 -23.24 19.04
N HIS A 331 -11.76 -23.42 19.77
CA HIS A 331 -11.75 -24.07 21.10
C HIS A 331 -11.78 -23.06 22.28
N GLY A 332 -12.06 -21.81 22.03
CA GLY A 332 -12.28 -20.81 23.07
C GLY A 332 -11.16 -19.80 23.23
N ILE A 333 -11.47 -18.74 23.96
CA ILE A 333 -10.62 -17.55 24.11
C ILE A 333 -9.27 -17.85 24.79
N ASP A 334 -9.25 -18.79 25.76
CA ASP A 334 -8.03 -19.07 26.52
C ASP A 334 -6.93 -19.67 25.66
N LEU A 335 -7.28 -20.59 24.76
CA LEU A 335 -6.33 -21.20 23.84
C LEU A 335 -5.80 -20.17 22.83
N VAL A 336 -6.66 -19.31 22.32
CA VAL A 336 -6.28 -18.21 21.42
C VAL A 336 -5.31 -17.26 22.11
N LYS A 337 -5.62 -16.85 23.35
CA LYS A 337 -4.78 -15.97 24.16
C LYS A 337 -3.40 -16.58 24.43
N GLN A 338 -3.36 -17.86 24.80
CA GLN A 338 -2.10 -18.58 25.02
C GLN A 338 -1.25 -18.57 23.76
N LYS A 339 -1.85 -18.82 22.60
CA LYS A 339 -1.11 -18.88 21.33
C LYS A 339 -0.60 -17.52 20.88
N ILE A 340 -1.35 -16.46 21.10
CA ILE A 340 -0.89 -15.08 20.88
C ILE A 340 0.38 -14.81 21.72
N GLN A 341 0.37 -15.18 23.00
CA GLN A 341 1.51 -14.98 23.89
C GLN A 341 2.73 -15.82 23.48
N GLU A 342 2.52 -17.07 23.03
CA GLU A 342 3.59 -17.93 22.54
C GLU A 342 4.29 -17.32 21.32
N ILE A 343 3.53 -16.79 20.35
CA ILE A 343 4.09 -16.19 19.14
C ILE A 343 4.79 -14.84 19.45
N ASP A 344 4.19 -14.03 20.31
CA ASP A 344 4.75 -12.72 20.71
C ASP A 344 6.11 -12.86 21.43
N GLN A 345 6.31 -13.97 22.15
CA GLN A 345 7.55 -14.26 22.89
C GLN A 345 8.59 -15.04 22.06
N ALA A 346 8.24 -15.49 20.86
CA ALA A 346 9.16 -16.27 20.02
C ALA A 346 10.22 -15.36 19.38
N GLU A 347 11.52 -15.70 19.61
CA GLU A 347 12.65 -14.95 19.00
C GLU A 347 12.79 -15.20 17.50
N ASP A 348 12.25 -16.29 16.97
CA ASP A 348 12.39 -16.76 15.58
C ASP A 348 11.03 -16.91 14.89
N ALA A 349 10.09 -15.98 15.15
CA ALA A 349 8.80 -15.95 14.47
C ALA A 349 8.98 -15.88 12.95
N THR A 350 8.25 -16.75 12.25
CA THR A 350 8.26 -16.79 10.78
C THR A 350 7.16 -15.88 10.21
N ALA A 351 7.25 -15.55 8.91
CA ALA A 351 6.17 -14.82 8.23
C ALA A 351 4.80 -15.53 8.32
N LYS A 352 4.79 -16.86 8.49
CA LYS A 352 3.57 -17.62 8.71
C LYS A 352 3.02 -17.41 10.12
N ASP A 353 3.90 -17.27 11.11
CA ASP A 353 3.52 -16.97 12.50
C ASP A 353 2.96 -15.55 12.59
N ASP A 354 3.51 -14.59 11.88
CA ASP A 354 2.99 -13.22 11.80
C ASP A 354 1.58 -13.16 11.19
N ASP A 355 1.34 -13.95 10.12
CA ASP A 355 0.01 -14.02 9.50
C ASP A 355 -1.01 -14.72 10.42
N LEU A 356 -0.59 -15.77 11.11
CA LEU A 356 -1.38 -16.46 12.12
C LEU A 356 -1.68 -15.53 13.30
N PHE A 357 -0.69 -14.81 13.82
CA PHE A 357 -0.82 -13.85 14.91
C PHE A 357 -1.91 -12.80 14.60
N THR A 358 -1.87 -12.21 13.41
CA THR A 358 -2.87 -11.24 12.98
C THR A 358 -4.29 -11.83 13.02
N THR A 359 -4.46 -13.09 12.60
CA THR A 359 -5.78 -13.74 12.61
C THR A 359 -6.22 -14.11 14.02
N LEU A 360 -5.28 -14.49 14.89
CA LEU A 360 -5.54 -14.78 16.30
C LEU A 360 -5.99 -13.54 17.08
N GLU A 361 -5.41 -12.37 16.82
CA GLU A 361 -5.88 -11.10 17.42
C GLU A 361 -7.36 -10.84 17.09
N VAL A 362 -7.78 -11.10 15.84
CA VAL A 362 -9.18 -10.93 15.44
C VAL A 362 -10.08 -11.99 16.04
N CYS A 363 -9.60 -13.22 16.17
CA CYS A 363 -10.31 -14.29 16.85
C CYS A 363 -10.49 -13.98 18.35
N TYR A 364 -9.46 -13.43 18.99
CA TYR A 364 -9.52 -12.97 20.36
C TYR A 364 -10.56 -11.85 20.54
N GLU A 365 -10.57 -10.85 19.66
CA GLU A 365 -11.58 -9.78 19.65
C GLU A 365 -13.00 -10.34 19.49
N PHE A 366 -13.18 -11.29 18.58
CA PHE A 366 -14.45 -11.98 18.36
C PHE A 366 -15.02 -12.59 19.66
N TYR A 367 -14.18 -13.31 20.41
CA TYR A 367 -14.57 -13.85 21.70
C TYR A 367 -14.82 -12.78 22.76
N LEU A 368 -13.99 -11.74 22.84
CA LEU A 368 -14.21 -10.61 23.77
C LEU A 368 -15.56 -9.93 23.57
N ARG A 369 -16.03 -9.88 22.32
CA ARG A 369 -17.35 -9.34 21.99
C ARG A 369 -18.50 -10.32 22.29
N GLY A 370 -18.23 -11.47 22.90
CA GLY A 370 -19.23 -12.47 23.29
C GLY A 370 -19.69 -13.39 22.16
N PHE A 371 -19.02 -13.38 21.01
CA PHE A 371 -19.31 -14.31 19.91
C PHE A 371 -18.61 -15.64 20.11
N THR A 372 -19.14 -16.70 19.50
CA THR A 372 -18.57 -18.06 19.56
C THR A 372 -18.73 -18.75 18.21
N PHE A 373 -17.84 -19.69 17.93
CA PHE A 373 -17.97 -20.56 16.75
C PHE A 373 -18.96 -21.68 17.05
N ALA A 374 -19.88 -21.92 16.14
CA ALA A 374 -20.74 -23.11 16.15
C ALA A 374 -19.95 -24.34 15.66
N PRO A 375 -20.30 -25.55 16.07
CA PRO A 375 -19.80 -26.77 15.44
C PRO A 375 -20.05 -26.73 13.93
N ILE A 376 -19.17 -27.35 13.16
CA ILE A 376 -19.36 -27.47 11.71
C ILE A 376 -20.61 -28.32 11.47
N ASP A 377 -21.55 -27.74 10.74
CA ASP A 377 -22.78 -28.40 10.30
C ASP A 377 -22.78 -28.45 8.75
N LEU A 378 -23.36 -29.51 8.21
CA LEU A 378 -23.49 -29.72 6.77
C LEU A 378 -24.88 -29.33 6.23
N TYR A 379 -25.79 -28.86 7.11
CA TYR A 379 -27.17 -28.53 6.77
C TYR A 379 -27.52 -27.08 7.04
#